data_e47c36d6fd90761f9eceed9c2c93b567
#
_entry.id   e47c36d6fd90761f9eceed9c2c93b567
#
_cell.length_a   1.000
_cell.length_b   1.000
_cell.length_c   1.000
_cell.angle_alpha   90.00
_cell.angle_beta   90.00
_cell.angle_gamma   90.00
#
_symmetry.space_group_name_H-M   'P 1'
#
loop_
_entity.id
_entity.type
_entity.pdbx_description
1 polymer ?
#
loop_
_entity_poly.entity_id
_entity_poly.type
_entity_poly.pdbx_seq_one_letter_code
_entity_poly.pdbx_strand_id
1 'polypeptide(L)'
;MKVKTNNRRDFLKKTVVAGTAASVPYFFSSQKTLASETRAKNDRIPIGLIGAGGMGVGNMVAAKEYVDVVAIADVDKDRCESSNKKLSGGKADIYSDYQEILERDDIKILHIATPDHWHTKPLIEAMLAGKDVYCEKPLTLTIDEGKLIRKVQKETGRIVQVGTQQRSTFNLFAKAVAMVADGRVGKIKRVQCAIGGGPRSPEIPVADVPENLDWDRWLGPAPKVDYRHIPNANKKGRGKSNCHYEFRWWYEYSGGKLTDWGAHHVDIANWALKVNGQTEGPISIGGRAEHPVEYENGYAVQNDRYNTATKFNFVVKYPGAVEMVIRDDTDNGILIEGDKGRIFVNRRRLAGKPVEDLADNPLDKSAIQKVYKGLPMEHNARKQHWANFLHCHREQIEPISDVHSHMEMLNICHLAGISARFGRELKWDNANEQIVGDDQANAFLARPYREGYEIEMRQTANS
;
A
#
# COMPACT_ATOMS: atom_id res chain seq x y z
N MET A 1 16.60 -8.54 -66.91
CA MET A 1 16.00 -7.40 -66.19
C MET A 1 16.56 -7.38 -64.78
N LYS A 2 17.45 -6.42 -64.49
CA LYS A 2 18.10 -6.26 -63.18
C LYS A 2 17.30 -5.27 -62.33
N VAL A 3 16.82 -5.70 -61.20
CA VAL A 3 16.15 -4.85 -60.21
C VAL A 3 17.22 -4.09 -59.41
N LYS A 4 17.21 -2.75 -59.46
CA LYS A 4 18.08 -1.88 -58.64
C LYS A 4 17.49 -1.70 -57.26
N THR A 5 18.24 -2.10 -56.25
CA THR A 5 17.97 -1.78 -54.85
C THR A 5 18.40 -0.33 -54.54
N ASN A 6 17.47 0.53 -54.16
CA ASN A 6 17.76 1.88 -53.72
C ASN A 6 18.27 1.88 -52.27
N ASN A 7 19.46 2.44 -52.08
CA ASN A 7 20.17 2.50 -50.81
C ASN A 7 19.81 3.83 -50.07
N ARG A 8 19.51 3.74 -48.79
CA ARG A 8 19.11 4.83 -47.90
C ARG A 8 20.05 6.05 -47.85
N ARG A 9 21.27 5.90 -48.39
CA ARG A 9 22.30 6.97 -48.43
C ARG A 9 22.07 8.03 -49.49
N ASP A 10 21.29 7.75 -50.54
CA ASP A 10 21.06 8.69 -51.65
C ASP A 10 19.89 9.64 -51.43
N PHE A 11 19.07 9.40 -50.43
CA PHE A 11 17.95 10.28 -50.06
C PHE A 11 18.42 11.51 -49.27
N LEU A 12 19.57 11.44 -48.57
CA LEU A 12 20.07 12.51 -47.70
C LEU A 12 20.97 13.55 -48.42
N LYS A 13 21.26 13.42 -49.74
CA LYS A 13 22.15 14.32 -50.45
C LYS A 13 21.47 15.34 -51.40
N LYS A 14 20.14 15.41 -51.41
CA LYS A 14 19.42 16.30 -52.35
C LYS A 14 18.59 17.43 -51.74
N THR A 15 18.85 17.85 -50.49
CA THR A 15 18.16 19.00 -49.92
C THR A 15 19.15 19.98 -49.25
N VAL A 16 20.06 20.51 -50.05
CA VAL A 16 20.76 21.77 -49.71
C VAL A 16 20.83 22.62 -50.97
N VAL A 17 20.01 23.64 -51.11
CA VAL A 17 20.30 24.94 -51.75
C VAL A 17 19.13 25.91 -51.50
N ALA A 18 19.45 26.98 -50.79
CA ALA A 18 19.03 28.39 -50.90
C ALA A 18 17.64 28.82 -50.44
N GLY A 19 17.65 29.79 -49.51
CA GLY A 19 16.56 30.73 -49.25
C GLY A 19 16.78 31.51 -47.94
N THR A 20 17.40 32.66 -48.04
CA THR A 20 17.65 33.64 -46.97
C THR A 20 16.37 34.33 -46.49
N ALA A 21 16.36 34.68 -45.19
CA ALA A 21 15.67 35.79 -44.52
C ALA A 21 14.22 35.57 -44.06
N ALA A 22 14.04 35.42 -42.77
CA ALA A 22 13.31 36.32 -41.87
C ALA A 22 13.24 35.71 -40.48
N SER A 23 13.90 36.30 -39.51
CA SER A 23 13.86 35.97 -38.10
C SER A 23 12.50 36.30 -37.49
N VAL A 24 11.70 35.29 -37.18
CA VAL A 24 10.59 35.37 -36.23
C VAL A 24 10.90 34.37 -35.13
N PRO A 25 10.95 34.74 -33.85
CA PRO A 25 11.16 33.78 -32.80
C PRO A 25 9.88 32.96 -32.62
N TYR A 26 9.88 31.77 -33.19
CA TYR A 26 8.85 30.79 -32.95
C TYR A 26 9.14 30.16 -31.58
N PHE A 27 8.40 30.59 -30.56
CA PHE A 27 8.32 29.85 -29.29
C PHE A 27 7.62 28.52 -29.58
N PHE A 28 8.39 27.46 -29.79
CA PHE A 28 7.88 26.13 -29.71
C PHE A 28 7.57 25.84 -28.23
N SER A 29 6.33 26.05 -27.82
CA SER A 29 5.77 25.35 -26.69
C SER A 29 5.65 23.88 -27.11
N SER A 30 6.64 23.07 -26.76
CA SER A 30 6.52 21.63 -26.86
C SER A 30 5.53 21.13 -25.81
N GLN A 31 4.23 21.27 -26.09
CA GLN A 31 3.28 20.34 -25.55
C GLN A 31 3.66 18.97 -26.14
N LYS A 32 4.44 18.20 -25.40
CA LYS A 32 4.51 16.75 -25.60
C LYS A 32 3.10 16.23 -25.33
N THR A 33 2.30 16.10 -26.36
CA THR A 33 1.18 15.16 -26.38
C THR A 33 1.81 13.80 -26.13
N LEU A 34 1.64 13.29 -24.91
CA LEU A 34 1.95 11.90 -24.58
C LEU A 34 0.96 11.04 -25.38
N ALA A 35 1.29 10.78 -26.65
CA ALA A 35 0.72 9.67 -27.37
C ALA A 35 1.01 8.43 -26.54
N SER A 36 -0.01 7.61 -26.25
CA SER A 36 0.16 6.31 -25.66
C SER A 36 0.99 5.45 -26.62
N GLU A 37 2.30 5.58 -26.55
CA GLU A 37 3.19 4.65 -27.22
C GLU A 37 2.94 3.28 -26.60
N THR A 38 2.41 2.37 -27.41
CA THR A 38 2.51 0.94 -27.12
C THR A 38 4.00 0.65 -27.00
N ARG A 39 4.51 0.60 -25.74
CA ARG A 39 5.92 0.30 -25.49
C ARG A 39 6.27 -1.00 -26.19
N ALA A 40 7.35 -0.97 -26.97
CA ALA A 40 7.86 -2.17 -27.59
C ALA A 40 8.10 -3.22 -26.50
N LYS A 41 7.92 -4.50 -26.84
CA LYS A 41 8.08 -5.60 -25.88
C LYS A 41 9.46 -5.59 -25.18
N ASN A 42 10.46 -4.95 -25.80
CA ASN A 42 11.82 -4.81 -25.29
C ASN A 42 12.00 -3.67 -24.27
N ASP A 43 10.97 -2.84 -24.03
CA ASP A 43 11.06 -1.69 -23.10
C ASP A 43 10.43 -2.00 -21.74
N ARG A 44 9.95 -3.23 -21.54
CA ARG A 44 9.36 -3.64 -20.26
C ARG A 44 10.46 -3.97 -19.25
N ILE A 45 10.21 -3.61 -18.00
CA ILE A 45 11.19 -3.73 -16.92
C ILE A 45 11.08 -5.13 -16.31
N PRO A 46 12.18 -5.89 -16.17
CA PRO A 46 12.18 -7.15 -15.43
C PRO A 46 11.81 -6.91 -13.95
N ILE A 47 10.86 -7.67 -13.43
CA ILE A 47 10.40 -7.55 -12.04
C ILE A 47 10.36 -8.91 -11.35
N GLY A 48 10.70 -8.94 -10.07
CA GLY A 48 10.47 -10.07 -9.17
C GLY A 48 9.16 -9.90 -8.38
N LEU A 49 8.40 -10.97 -8.23
CA LEU A 49 7.20 -11.04 -7.41
C LEU A 49 7.47 -11.90 -6.18
N ILE A 50 7.30 -11.33 -4.99
CA ILE A 50 7.34 -12.04 -3.71
C ILE A 50 5.92 -12.09 -3.14
N GLY A 51 5.35 -13.29 -3.02
CA GLY A 51 3.94 -13.50 -2.67
C GLY A 51 3.02 -13.61 -3.89
N ALA A 52 2.81 -14.83 -4.36
CA ALA A 52 2.05 -15.17 -5.57
C ALA A 52 0.54 -15.35 -5.32
N GLY A 53 0.02 -14.74 -4.23
CA GLY A 53 -1.40 -14.73 -3.91
C GLY A 53 -2.24 -13.83 -4.83
N GLY A 54 -3.54 -13.80 -4.57
CA GLY A 54 -4.50 -13.06 -5.42
C GLY A 54 -4.19 -11.57 -5.60
N MET A 55 -3.60 -10.90 -4.58
CA MET A 55 -3.21 -9.49 -4.67
C MET A 55 -1.96 -9.33 -5.54
N GLY A 56 -0.91 -10.13 -5.30
CA GLY A 56 0.32 -10.11 -6.11
C GLY A 56 0.03 -10.32 -7.59
N VAL A 57 -0.71 -11.37 -7.92
CA VAL A 57 -1.13 -11.66 -9.30
C VAL A 57 -1.99 -10.53 -9.89
N GLY A 58 -2.95 -10.00 -9.12
CA GLY A 58 -3.82 -8.91 -9.58
C GLY A 58 -3.06 -7.62 -9.87
N ASN A 59 -2.03 -7.33 -9.11
CA ASN A 59 -1.16 -6.17 -9.32
C ASN A 59 -0.26 -6.36 -10.56
N MET A 60 0.33 -7.56 -10.74
CA MET A 60 1.14 -7.84 -11.93
C MET A 60 0.30 -7.79 -13.22
N VAL A 61 -0.96 -8.25 -13.19
CA VAL A 61 -1.88 -8.09 -14.31
C VAL A 61 -2.14 -6.60 -14.62
N ALA A 62 -2.26 -5.75 -13.60
CA ALA A 62 -2.43 -4.31 -13.80
C ALA A 62 -1.15 -3.64 -14.36
N ALA A 63 0.02 -4.17 -14.02
CA ALA A 63 1.33 -3.65 -14.45
C ALA A 63 1.84 -4.24 -15.78
N LYS A 64 1.17 -5.23 -16.38
CA LYS A 64 1.64 -6.06 -17.51
C LYS A 64 2.13 -5.30 -18.74
N GLU A 65 1.69 -4.05 -18.92
CA GLU A 65 2.12 -3.21 -20.05
C GLU A 65 3.50 -2.59 -19.80
N TYR A 66 3.95 -2.56 -18.56
CA TYR A 66 5.16 -1.89 -18.11
C TYR A 66 6.26 -2.86 -17.69
N VAL A 67 5.90 -4.05 -17.21
CA VAL A 67 6.85 -5.00 -16.61
C VAL A 67 6.74 -6.39 -17.20
N ASP A 68 7.86 -7.13 -17.15
CA ASP A 68 7.93 -8.56 -17.37
C ASP A 68 8.25 -9.25 -16.04
N VAL A 69 7.37 -10.14 -15.59
CA VAL A 69 7.62 -10.96 -14.40
C VAL A 69 8.61 -12.05 -14.78
N VAL A 70 9.82 -11.95 -14.27
CA VAL A 70 10.93 -12.87 -14.58
C VAL A 70 11.30 -13.81 -13.42
N ALA A 71 10.82 -13.49 -12.20
CA ALA A 71 11.01 -14.31 -11.01
C ALA A 71 9.78 -14.26 -10.10
N ILE A 72 9.43 -15.37 -9.48
CA ILE A 72 8.29 -15.48 -8.55
C ILE A 72 8.72 -16.31 -7.35
N ALA A 73 8.50 -15.79 -6.13
CA ALA A 73 8.70 -16.52 -4.88
C ALA A 73 7.40 -16.63 -4.08
N ASP A 74 7.07 -17.83 -3.65
CA ASP A 74 6.01 -18.12 -2.68
C ASP A 74 6.33 -19.45 -1.99
N VAL A 75 5.95 -19.57 -0.74
CA VAL A 75 6.09 -20.81 0.05
C VAL A 75 4.98 -21.83 -0.27
N ASP A 76 4.01 -21.45 -1.08
CA ASP A 76 2.97 -22.32 -1.65
C ASP A 76 3.32 -22.61 -3.12
N LYS A 77 3.75 -23.84 -3.38
CA LYS A 77 4.22 -24.30 -4.70
C LYS A 77 3.15 -24.15 -5.78
N ASP A 78 1.90 -24.49 -5.48
CA ASP A 78 0.79 -24.40 -6.45
C ASP A 78 0.52 -22.96 -6.84
N ARG A 79 0.69 -22.01 -5.92
CA ARG A 79 0.58 -20.58 -6.21
C ARG A 79 1.70 -20.09 -7.10
N CYS A 80 2.94 -20.49 -6.85
CA CYS A 80 4.06 -20.19 -7.75
C CYS A 80 3.79 -20.67 -9.16
N GLU A 81 3.44 -21.94 -9.34
CA GLU A 81 3.22 -22.56 -10.65
C GLU A 81 2.04 -21.92 -11.41
N SER A 82 0.89 -21.74 -10.73
CA SER A 82 -0.29 -21.12 -11.34
C SER A 82 -0.06 -19.67 -11.72
N SER A 83 0.66 -18.92 -10.88
CA SER A 83 1.00 -17.51 -11.13
C SER A 83 2.02 -17.39 -12.26
N ASN A 84 3.03 -18.25 -12.30
CA ASN A 84 4.00 -18.31 -13.38
C ASN A 84 3.32 -18.54 -14.74
N LYS A 85 2.45 -19.55 -14.81
CA LYS A 85 1.67 -19.82 -16.04
C LYS A 85 0.85 -18.60 -16.48
N LYS A 86 0.21 -17.91 -15.52
CA LYS A 86 -0.68 -16.77 -15.81
C LYS A 86 0.07 -15.50 -16.19
N LEU A 87 1.20 -15.19 -15.53
CA LEU A 87 1.89 -13.91 -15.65
C LEU A 87 2.97 -13.91 -16.73
N SER A 88 3.72 -15.01 -16.88
CA SER A 88 4.85 -15.13 -17.79
C SER A 88 4.67 -16.19 -18.89
N GLY A 89 3.58 -16.95 -18.88
CA GLY A 89 3.40 -18.12 -19.75
C GLY A 89 4.31 -19.28 -19.38
N GLY A 90 4.70 -19.39 -18.09
CA GLY A 90 5.58 -20.44 -17.57
C GLY A 90 7.08 -20.16 -17.72
N LYS A 91 7.46 -18.91 -18.03
CA LYS A 91 8.86 -18.54 -18.37
C LYS A 91 9.63 -17.92 -17.21
N ALA A 92 8.95 -17.47 -16.14
CA ALA A 92 9.61 -16.92 -14.97
C ALA A 92 10.25 -18.06 -14.17
N ASP A 93 11.38 -17.75 -13.53
CA ASP A 93 11.97 -18.65 -12.54
C ASP A 93 11.12 -18.66 -11.29
N ILE A 94 10.95 -19.83 -10.66
CA ILE A 94 10.15 -19.97 -9.43
C ILE A 94 11.04 -20.39 -8.27
N TYR A 95 10.81 -19.76 -7.10
CA TYR A 95 11.60 -19.95 -5.90
C TYR A 95 10.69 -20.21 -4.70
N SER A 96 11.15 -21.01 -3.76
CA SER A 96 10.53 -21.17 -2.43
C SER A 96 11.09 -20.16 -1.43
N ASP A 97 12.28 -19.61 -1.70
CA ASP A 97 12.95 -18.60 -0.91
C ASP A 97 13.09 -17.30 -1.70
N TYR A 98 12.52 -16.21 -1.19
CA TYR A 98 12.59 -14.91 -1.86
C TYR A 98 14.01 -14.33 -1.88
N GLN A 99 14.90 -14.76 -0.98
CA GLN A 99 16.29 -14.28 -0.93
C GLN A 99 17.03 -14.58 -2.23
N GLU A 100 16.71 -15.68 -2.90
CA GLU A 100 17.26 -16.03 -4.22
C GLU A 100 16.93 -14.95 -5.28
N ILE A 101 15.77 -14.29 -5.16
CA ILE A 101 15.43 -13.16 -6.06
C ILE A 101 16.25 -11.92 -5.72
N LEU A 102 16.62 -11.71 -4.46
CA LEU A 102 17.42 -10.55 -4.05
C LEU A 102 18.83 -10.60 -4.65
N GLU A 103 19.37 -11.79 -4.87
CA GLU A 103 20.71 -12.02 -5.44
C GLU A 103 20.77 -11.75 -6.96
N ARG A 104 19.63 -11.62 -7.64
CA ARG A 104 19.56 -11.44 -9.09
C ARG A 104 19.87 -10.00 -9.52
N ASP A 105 20.95 -9.83 -10.28
CA ASP A 105 21.38 -8.52 -10.78
C ASP A 105 20.51 -7.96 -11.91
N ASP A 106 19.81 -8.81 -12.64
CA ASP A 106 18.90 -8.41 -13.73
C ASP A 106 17.58 -7.83 -13.20
N ILE A 107 17.26 -8.03 -11.92
CA ILE A 107 16.05 -7.52 -11.27
C ILE A 107 16.39 -6.29 -10.44
N LYS A 108 15.84 -5.13 -10.81
CA LYS A 108 16.00 -3.87 -10.07
C LYS A 108 14.75 -3.47 -9.29
N ILE A 109 13.61 -4.06 -9.59
CA ILE A 109 12.33 -3.77 -8.99
C ILE A 109 11.71 -5.05 -8.44
N LEU A 110 11.14 -4.95 -7.24
CA LEU A 110 10.37 -6.02 -6.60
C LEU A 110 8.93 -5.58 -6.30
N HIS A 111 8.02 -6.54 -6.43
CA HIS A 111 6.68 -6.42 -5.87
C HIS A 111 6.51 -7.39 -4.71
N ILE A 112 6.24 -6.86 -3.51
CA ILE A 112 5.99 -7.63 -2.30
C ILE A 112 4.49 -7.62 -2.01
N ALA A 113 3.87 -8.80 -1.99
CA ALA A 113 2.43 -9.02 -1.74
C ALA A 113 2.18 -10.26 -0.87
N THR A 114 3.05 -10.48 0.08
CA THR A 114 2.97 -11.50 1.12
C THR A 114 1.83 -11.19 2.12
N PRO A 115 1.54 -12.03 3.11
CA PRO A 115 0.79 -11.63 4.29
C PRO A 115 1.48 -10.50 5.07
N ASP A 116 0.71 -9.72 5.84
CA ASP A 116 1.20 -8.47 6.48
C ASP A 116 2.45 -8.69 7.35
N HIS A 117 2.51 -9.79 8.09
CA HIS A 117 3.64 -10.13 8.97
C HIS A 117 4.95 -10.41 8.21
N TRP A 118 4.88 -10.59 6.90
CA TRP A 118 6.00 -10.81 6.02
C TRP A 118 6.37 -9.59 5.16
N HIS A 119 5.75 -8.40 5.36
CA HIS A 119 6.10 -7.23 4.55
C HIS A 119 7.46 -6.66 4.93
N THR A 120 7.72 -6.47 6.22
CA THR A 120 8.87 -5.69 6.71
C THR A 120 10.22 -6.29 6.37
N LYS A 121 10.43 -7.60 6.67
CA LYS A 121 11.74 -8.25 6.45
C LYS A 121 12.16 -8.24 4.97
N PRO A 122 11.38 -8.76 4.02
CA PRO A 122 11.79 -8.73 2.61
C PRO A 122 11.87 -7.31 2.03
N LEU A 123 11.09 -6.35 2.53
CA LEU A 123 11.21 -4.95 2.11
C LEU A 123 12.56 -4.35 2.51
N ILE A 124 12.98 -4.55 3.75
CA ILE A 124 14.28 -4.06 4.24
C ILE A 124 15.44 -4.73 3.49
N GLU A 125 15.40 -6.05 3.37
CA GLU A 125 16.45 -6.81 2.67
C GLU A 125 16.50 -6.44 1.18
N ALA A 126 15.37 -6.18 0.53
CA ALA A 126 15.31 -5.69 -0.85
C ALA A 126 15.98 -4.31 -1.00
N MET A 127 15.72 -3.37 -0.09
CA MET A 127 16.37 -2.05 -0.11
C MET A 127 17.87 -2.17 0.11
N LEU A 128 18.32 -3.03 1.04
CA LEU A 128 19.75 -3.30 1.28
C LEU A 128 20.43 -3.99 0.08
N ALA A 129 19.67 -4.80 -0.68
CA ALA A 129 20.13 -5.39 -1.94
C ALA A 129 20.05 -4.41 -3.15
N GLY A 130 19.77 -3.12 -2.90
CA GLY A 130 19.74 -2.09 -3.94
C GLY A 130 18.51 -2.12 -4.85
N LYS A 131 17.42 -2.78 -4.43
CA LYS A 131 16.18 -2.89 -5.21
C LYS A 131 15.18 -1.80 -4.81
N ASP A 132 14.44 -1.25 -5.78
CA ASP A 132 13.27 -0.43 -5.53
C ASP A 132 12.03 -1.33 -5.38
N VAL A 133 11.09 -0.94 -4.52
CA VAL A 133 10.03 -1.86 -4.08
C VAL A 133 8.64 -1.25 -4.17
N TYR A 134 7.72 -1.98 -4.76
CA TYR A 134 6.29 -1.79 -4.55
C TYR A 134 5.83 -2.82 -3.50
N CYS A 135 5.49 -2.37 -2.30
CA CYS A 135 5.03 -3.24 -1.22
C CYS A 135 3.54 -3.04 -0.96
N GLU A 136 2.78 -4.13 -0.79
CA GLU A 136 1.38 -4.03 -0.43
C GLU A 136 1.19 -3.46 0.99
N LYS A 137 0.01 -2.89 1.19
CA LYS A 137 -0.46 -2.39 2.49
C LYS A 137 -1.07 -3.56 3.34
N PRO A 138 -1.10 -3.43 4.67
CA PRO A 138 -0.38 -2.46 5.52
C PRO A 138 1.12 -2.75 5.51
N LEU A 139 1.94 -1.70 5.52
CA LEU A 139 3.39 -1.86 5.31
C LEU A 139 4.07 -2.64 6.43
N THR A 140 3.51 -2.59 7.65
CA THR A 140 4.08 -3.21 8.85
C THR A 140 3.02 -3.83 9.73
N LEU A 141 3.43 -4.66 10.66
CA LEU A 141 2.59 -5.21 11.73
C LEU A 141 2.73 -4.42 13.05
N THR A 142 3.82 -3.66 13.20
CA THR A 142 4.10 -2.85 14.38
C THR A 142 4.65 -1.46 14.02
N ILE A 143 4.65 -0.54 14.99
CA ILE A 143 5.16 0.82 14.80
C ILE A 143 6.68 0.82 14.66
N ASP A 144 7.39 0.02 15.44
CA ASP A 144 8.86 -0.03 15.40
C ASP A 144 9.40 -0.63 14.11
N GLU A 145 8.67 -1.55 13.48
CA GLU A 145 8.96 -1.99 12.11
C GLU A 145 8.97 -0.80 11.13
N GLY A 146 8.02 0.13 11.28
CA GLY A 146 7.96 1.34 10.47
C GLY A 146 9.12 2.30 10.69
N LYS A 147 9.58 2.45 11.94
CA LYS A 147 10.80 3.24 12.26
C LYS A 147 12.01 2.65 11.53
N LEU A 148 12.13 1.32 11.54
CA LEU A 148 13.23 0.62 10.88
C LEU A 148 13.19 0.77 9.36
N ILE A 149 12.02 0.61 8.73
CA ILE A 149 11.86 0.80 7.28
C ILE A 149 12.26 2.22 6.86
N ARG A 150 11.78 3.26 7.57
CA ARG A 150 12.14 4.66 7.28
C ARG A 150 13.65 4.92 7.40
N LYS A 151 14.29 4.32 8.41
CA LYS A 151 15.74 4.40 8.59
C LYS A 151 16.47 3.79 7.38
N VAL A 152 16.15 2.55 7.03
CA VAL A 152 16.81 1.85 5.91
C VAL A 152 16.54 2.52 4.57
N GLN A 153 15.32 3.00 4.32
CA GLN A 153 15.01 3.74 3.11
C GLN A 153 15.85 5.02 2.99
N LYS A 154 16.01 5.76 4.09
CA LYS A 154 16.86 6.96 4.12
C LYS A 154 18.33 6.64 3.84
N GLU A 155 18.84 5.55 4.41
CA GLU A 155 20.23 5.12 4.25
C GLU A 155 20.52 4.61 2.84
N THR A 156 19.57 3.90 2.23
CA THR A 156 19.76 3.28 0.91
C THR A 156 19.32 4.17 -0.26
N GLY A 157 18.49 5.18 0.00
CA GLY A 157 17.88 6.02 -1.04
C GLY A 157 16.94 5.28 -1.99
N ARG A 158 16.46 4.07 -1.62
CA ARG A 158 15.60 3.29 -2.51
C ARG A 158 14.19 3.85 -2.62
N ILE A 159 13.62 3.73 -3.81
CA ILE A 159 12.25 4.14 -4.08
C ILE A 159 11.31 3.04 -3.57
N VAL A 160 10.44 3.40 -2.62
CA VAL A 160 9.43 2.50 -2.08
C VAL A 160 8.05 3.11 -2.25
N GLN A 161 7.15 2.40 -2.92
CA GLN A 161 5.74 2.75 -2.99
C GLN A 161 4.89 1.73 -2.26
N VAL A 162 3.96 2.23 -1.44
CA VAL A 162 3.00 1.39 -0.72
C VAL A 162 1.71 1.22 -1.52
N GLY A 163 1.12 0.04 -1.48
CA GLY A 163 -0.09 -0.34 -2.24
C GLY A 163 -1.38 0.34 -1.79
N THR A 164 -1.39 1.66 -1.54
CA THR A 164 -2.59 2.44 -1.23
C THR A 164 -3.20 3.08 -2.47
N GLN A 165 -3.69 2.25 -3.39
CA GLN A 165 -4.12 2.64 -4.74
C GLN A 165 -5.28 3.65 -4.77
N GLN A 166 -5.97 3.91 -3.65
CA GLN A 166 -7.01 4.94 -3.57
C GLN A 166 -6.46 6.34 -3.86
N ARG A 167 -5.20 6.63 -3.52
CA ARG A 167 -4.54 7.90 -3.86
C ARG A 167 -4.50 8.16 -5.37
N SER A 168 -4.50 7.10 -6.18
CA SER A 168 -4.48 7.17 -7.65
C SER A 168 -5.88 7.07 -8.29
N THR A 169 -6.95 7.27 -7.52
CA THR A 169 -8.33 7.31 -8.04
C THR A 169 -8.77 8.76 -8.22
N PHE A 170 -8.50 9.31 -9.39
CA PHE A 170 -8.60 10.75 -9.67
C PHE A 170 -10.00 11.32 -9.60
N ASN A 171 -11.01 10.61 -10.08
CA ASN A 171 -12.41 11.05 -10.12
C ASN A 171 -13.15 10.90 -8.77
N LEU A 172 -12.53 10.28 -7.77
CA LEU A 172 -13.12 10.04 -6.45
C LEU A 172 -12.21 10.62 -5.34
N PHE A 173 -11.25 9.83 -4.85
CA PHE A 173 -10.48 10.18 -3.67
C PHE A 173 -9.54 11.37 -3.89
N ALA A 174 -8.76 11.39 -4.98
CA ALA A 174 -7.89 12.54 -5.27
C ALA A 174 -8.69 13.81 -5.54
N LYS A 175 -9.87 13.70 -6.19
CA LYS A 175 -10.79 14.83 -6.39
C LYS A 175 -11.35 15.34 -5.06
N ALA A 176 -11.74 14.45 -4.14
CA ALA A 176 -12.18 14.85 -2.80
C ALA A 176 -11.10 15.62 -2.04
N VAL A 177 -9.86 15.12 -2.06
CA VAL A 177 -8.70 15.78 -1.43
C VAL A 177 -8.38 17.13 -2.11
N ALA A 178 -8.46 17.20 -3.44
CA ALA A 178 -8.28 18.45 -4.17
C ALA A 178 -9.35 19.50 -3.82
N MET A 179 -10.61 19.09 -3.61
CA MET A 179 -11.68 19.97 -3.16
C MET A 179 -11.45 20.47 -1.73
N VAL A 180 -10.88 19.63 -0.86
CA VAL A 180 -10.46 20.06 0.49
C VAL A 180 -9.35 21.09 0.39
N ALA A 181 -8.32 20.85 -0.42
CA ALA A 181 -7.21 21.79 -0.65
C ALA A 181 -7.67 23.12 -1.26
N ASP A 182 -8.73 23.09 -2.08
CA ASP A 182 -9.38 24.27 -2.67
C ASP A 182 -10.31 25.01 -1.67
N GLY A 183 -10.39 24.57 -0.42
CA GLY A 183 -11.15 25.22 0.64
C GLY A 183 -12.66 25.00 0.59
N ARG A 184 -13.17 24.05 -0.21
CA ARG A 184 -14.62 23.80 -0.41
C ARG A 184 -15.34 23.33 0.86
N VAL A 185 -14.63 22.73 1.81
CA VAL A 185 -15.19 22.35 3.10
C VAL A 185 -14.83 23.33 4.22
N GLY A 186 -13.96 24.30 3.95
CA GLY A 186 -13.42 25.20 4.99
C GLY A 186 -12.42 24.47 5.89
N LYS A 187 -12.35 24.86 7.16
CA LYS A 187 -11.51 24.17 8.15
C LYS A 187 -12.16 22.86 8.58
N ILE A 188 -11.45 21.76 8.42
CA ILE A 188 -11.93 20.45 8.88
C ILE A 188 -12.07 20.45 10.40
N LYS A 189 -13.21 19.96 10.86
CA LYS A 189 -13.53 19.71 12.28
C LYS A 189 -13.48 18.22 12.59
N ARG A 190 -13.97 17.39 11.65
CA ARG A 190 -14.09 15.96 11.85
C ARG A 190 -13.92 15.21 10.53
N VAL A 191 -13.28 14.04 10.61
CA VAL A 191 -13.25 13.07 9.51
C VAL A 191 -13.71 11.72 10.05
N GLN A 192 -14.63 11.05 9.36
CA GLN A 192 -15.11 9.73 9.76
C GLN A 192 -14.67 8.69 8.71
N CYS A 193 -13.98 7.65 9.14
CA CYS A 193 -13.55 6.51 8.34
C CYS A 193 -14.39 5.29 8.71
N ALA A 194 -15.41 4.99 7.91
CA ALA A 194 -16.21 3.77 8.09
C ALA A 194 -15.59 2.63 7.27
N ILE A 195 -15.10 1.61 7.96
CA ILE A 195 -14.31 0.53 7.36
C ILE A 195 -14.95 -0.85 7.46
N GLY A 196 -16.12 -0.93 8.10
CA GLY A 196 -16.83 -2.17 8.38
C GLY A 196 -16.15 -3.03 9.45
N GLY A 197 -16.91 -3.92 10.07
CA GLY A 197 -16.44 -4.79 11.13
C GLY A 197 -15.68 -6.03 10.63
N GLY A 198 -14.97 -6.69 11.56
CA GLY A 198 -14.29 -7.96 11.33
C GLY A 198 -15.26 -9.17 11.40
N PRO A 199 -14.93 -10.30 10.79
CA PRO A 199 -15.70 -11.53 10.94
C PRO A 199 -15.39 -12.24 12.25
N ARG A 200 -16.28 -13.16 12.61
CA ARG A 200 -16.07 -14.16 13.66
C ARG A 200 -15.86 -15.54 13.02
N SER A 201 -15.22 -16.45 13.73
CA SER A 201 -15.18 -17.86 13.39
C SER A 201 -15.58 -18.71 14.58
N PRO A 202 -16.06 -19.95 14.35
CA PRO A 202 -16.06 -20.98 15.40
C PRO A 202 -14.61 -21.32 15.77
N GLU A 203 -14.43 -22.26 16.70
CA GLU A 203 -13.17 -22.98 16.90
C GLU A 203 -12.72 -23.61 15.58
N ILE A 204 -11.45 -23.42 15.23
CA ILE A 204 -10.84 -23.95 14.02
C ILE A 204 -9.86 -25.05 14.47
N PRO A 205 -10.17 -26.31 14.19
CA PRO A 205 -9.32 -27.42 14.64
C PRO A 205 -7.94 -27.38 13.96
N VAL A 206 -6.98 -28.01 14.62
CA VAL A 206 -5.69 -28.35 13.99
C VAL A 206 -5.96 -29.29 12.82
N ALA A 207 -5.25 -29.10 11.74
CA ALA A 207 -5.35 -29.87 10.52
C ALA A 207 -3.95 -30.15 9.96
N ASP A 208 -3.86 -31.15 9.07
CA ASP A 208 -2.63 -31.44 8.36
C ASP A 208 -2.26 -30.28 7.45
N VAL A 209 -0.97 -29.94 7.40
CA VAL A 209 -0.44 -28.96 6.48
C VAL A 209 -0.55 -29.50 5.06
N PRO A 210 -1.11 -28.73 4.08
CA PRO A 210 -1.11 -29.17 2.69
C PRO A 210 0.31 -29.44 2.17
N GLU A 211 0.51 -30.48 1.39
CA GLU A 211 1.83 -30.90 0.87
C GLU A 211 2.54 -29.83 0.03
N ASN A 212 1.76 -28.94 -0.60
CA ASN A 212 2.27 -27.84 -1.42
C ASN A 212 2.68 -26.60 -0.61
N LEU A 213 2.46 -26.57 0.73
CA LEU A 213 2.68 -25.42 1.59
C LEU A 213 3.82 -25.67 2.58
N ASP A 214 4.87 -24.88 2.52
CA ASP A 214 5.87 -24.78 3.60
C ASP A 214 5.30 -23.91 4.74
N TRP A 215 4.69 -24.57 5.73
CA TRP A 215 4.03 -23.91 6.84
C TRP A 215 5.02 -23.17 7.76
N ASP A 216 6.20 -23.73 7.98
CA ASP A 216 7.21 -23.09 8.81
C ASP A 216 7.70 -21.77 8.21
N ARG A 217 7.98 -21.75 6.91
CA ARG A 217 8.32 -20.52 6.18
C ARG A 217 7.12 -19.59 6.02
N TRP A 218 5.90 -20.12 5.90
CA TRP A 218 4.72 -19.26 5.86
C TRP A 218 4.55 -18.49 7.18
N LEU A 219 4.75 -19.12 8.33
CA LEU A 219 4.77 -18.48 9.65
C LEU A 219 5.89 -17.43 9.73
N GLY A 220 7.09 -17.78 9.26
CA GLY A 220 8.23 -16.87 9.22
C GLY A 220 8.48 -16.19 10.57
N PRO A 221 8.43 -14.84 10.63
CA PRO A 221 8.69 -14.08 11.85
C PRO A 221 7.58 -14.21 12.92
N ALA A 222 6.42 -14.74 12.57
CA ALA A 222 5.32 -14.95 13.51
C ALA A 222 5.58 -16.14 14.45
N PRO A 223 4.90 -16.22 15.60
CA PRO A 223 5.03 -17.36 16.52
C PRO A 223 4.75 -18.69 15.84
N LYS A 224 5.47 -19.74 16.24
CA LYS A 224 5.25 -21.10 15.75
C LYS A 224 3.97 -21.67 16.34
N VAL A 225 3.00 -21.97 15.47
CA VAL A 225 1.70 -22.55 15.84
C VAL A 225 1.28 -23.60 14.82
N ASP A 226 0.35 -24.47 15.21
CA ASP A 226 -0.22 -25.47 14.31
C ASP A 226 -1.03 -24.84 13.19
N TYR A 227 -1.04 -25.49 12.04
CA TYR A 227 -1.94 -25.15 10.94
C TYR A 227 -3.37 -25.53 11.32
N ARG A 228 -4.31 -24.62 11.06
CA ARG A 228 -5.73 -24.78 11.42
C ARG A 228 -6.60 -24.57 10.19
N HIS A 229 -7.59 -25.45 9.99
CA HIS A 229 -8.45 -25.33 8.84
C HIS A 229 -9.82 -26.00 9.04
N ILE A 230 -10.88 -25.31 8.61
CA ILE A 230 -12.21 -25.87 8.38
C ILE A 230 -12.52 -25.71 6.89
N PRO A 231 -12.68 -26.80 6.12
CA PRO A 231 -13.09 -26.75 4.73
C PRO A 231 -14.46 -26.06 4.56
N ASN A 232 -14.66 -25.36 3.46
CA ASN A 232 -15.97 -24.85 3.14
C ASN A 232 -16.91 -26.02 2.78
N ALA A 233 -18.02 -26.16 3.50
CA ALA A 233 -18.99 -27.25 3.32
C ALA A 233 -19.53 -27.36 1.87
N ASN A 234 -19.63 -26.26 1.16
CA ASN A 234 -20.13 -26.22 -0.22
C ASN A 234 -19.03 -26.36 -1.27
N LYS A 235 -17.80 -26.63 -0.89
CA LYS A 235 -16.61 -26.68 -1.76
C LYS A 235 -16.45 -25.42 -2.70
N LYS A 236 -17.30 -24.40 -2.50
CA LYS A 236 -17.25 -23.11 -3.21
C LYS A 236 -16.77 -22.04 -2.25
N GLY A 237 -15.59 -21.48 -2.52
CA GLY A 237 -14.99 -20.43 -1.70
C GLY A 237 -14.00 -20.95 -0.66
N ARG A 238 -13.54 -20.03 0.19
CA ARG A 238 -12.50 -20.28 1.19
C ARG A 238 -13.13 -20.90 2.45
N GLY A 239 -12.43 -21.82 3.09
CA GLY A 239 -12.75 -22.29 4.42
C GLY A 239 -12.40 -21.25 5.49
N LYS A 240 -12.37 -21.67 6.76
CA LYS A 240 -11.80 -20.90 7.86
C LYS A 240 -10.40 -21.43 8.14
N SER A 241 -9.43 -20.54 8.39
CA SER A 241 -8.05 -20.95 8.59
C SER A 241 -7.25 -19.86 9.33
N ASN A 242 -6.06 -20.21 9.81
CA ASN A 242 -5.05 -19.26 10.23
C ASN A 242 -4.03 -18.95 9.12
N CYS A 243 -4.35 -19.28 7.86
CA CYS A 243 -3.46 -19.17 6.71
C CYS A 243 -4.08 -18.36 5.56
N HIS A 244 -3.26 -18.00 4.56
CA HIS A 244 -3.67 -17.34 3.32
C HIS A 244 -4.55 -16.11 3.56
N TYR A 245 -5.71 -16.01 2.91
CA TYR A 245 -6.59 -14.85 3.02
C TYR A 245 -7.08 -14.59 4.44
N GLU A 246 -7.29 -15.66 5.23
CA GLU A 246 -7.88 -15.59 6.56
C GLU A 246 -6.88 -15.13 7.63
N PHE A 247 -5.59 -15.02 7.30
CA PHE A 247 -4.55 -14.46 8.18
C PHE A 247 -4.93 -13.09 8.76
N ARG A 248 -5.72 -12.33 8.03
CA ARG A 248 -6.18 -10.97 8.39
C ARG A 248 -6.90 -10.90 9.73
N TRP A 249 -7.45 -12.01 10.18
CA TRP A 249 -8.29 -12.08 11.37
C TRP A 249 -7.55 -12.58 12.61
N TRP A 250 -6.22 -12.63 12.52
CA TRP A 250 -5.32 -13.08 13.58
C TRP A 250 -4.28 -11.99 13.84
N TYR A 251 -4.22 -11.49 15.09
CA TYR A 251 -3.25 -10.44 15.46
C TYR A 251 -1.80 -10.89 15.34
N GLU A 252 -1.55 -12.17 15.32
CA GLU A 252 -0.24 -12.76 15.07
C GLU A 252 0.28 -12.43 13.66
N TYR A 253 -0.63 -12.14 12.71
CA TYR A 253 -0.30 -11.94 11.30
C TYR A 253 -0.78 -10.61 10.72
N SER A 254 -1.76 -9.97 11.33
CA SER A 254 -2.39 -8.74 10.82
C SER A 254 -3.10 -7.95 11.93
N GLY A 255 -3.55 -6.74 11.66
CA GLY A 255 -4.36 -5.92 12.57
C GLY A 255 -5.87 -5.97 12.30
N GLY A 256 -6.35 -6.96 11.55
CA GLY A 256 -7.77 -7.07 11.20
C GLY A 256 -8.24 -5.92 10.31
N LYS A 257 -9.50 -5.53 10.46
CA LYS A 257 -10.08 -4.41 9.70
C LYS A 257 -9.37 -3.09 9.93
N LEU A 258 -8.84 -2.88 11.13
CA LEU A 258 -8.17 -1.63 11.49
C LEU A 258 -6.95 -1.35 10.61
N THR A 259 -6.19 -2.37 10.21
CA THR A 259 -5.05 -2.22 9.30
C THR A 259 -5.38 -2.59 7.86
N ASP A 260 -6.29 -3.54 7.59
CA ASP A 260 -6.65 -3.92 6.23
C ASP A 260 -7.40 -2.80 5.48
N TRP A 261 -8.57 -2.37 5.98
CA TRP A 261 -9.34 -1.26 5.39
C TRP A 261 -8.93 0.11 5.94
N GLY A 262 -8.44 0.15 7.18
CA GLY A 262 -7.88 1.37 7.78
C GLY A 262 -6.76 1.93 6.90
N ALA A 263 -5.81 1.10 6.46
CA ALA A 263 -4.73 1.50 5.56
C ALA A 263 -5.20 2.16 4.24
N HIS A 264 -6.47 2.03 3.88
CA HIS A 264 -7.04 2.72 2.73
C HIS A 264 -7.79 4.01 3.10
N HIS A 265 -8.67 3.95 4.12
CA HIS A 265 -9.56 5.07 4.42
C HIS A 265 -8.90 6.08 5.36
N VAL A 266 -8.14 5.62 6.36
CA VAL A 266 -7.36 6.51 7.23
C VAL A 266 -6.26 7.21 6.43
N ASP A 267 -5.71 6.54 5.40
CA ASP A 267 -4.73 7.14 4.47
C ASP A 267 -5.30 8.39 3.75
N ILE A 268 -6.48 8.25 3.15
CA ILE A 268 -7.15 9.37 2.47
C ILE A 268 -7.57 10.46 3.47
N ALA A 269 -8.06 10.06 4.65
CA ALA A 269 -8.43 10.99 5.72
C ALA A 269 -7.22 11.80 6.20
N ASN A 270 -6.08 11.14 6.45
CA ASN A 270 -4.83 11.81 6.82
C ASN A 270 -4.33 12.74 5.72
N TRP A 271 -4.40 12.31 4.46
CA TRP A 271 -4.08 13.16 3.31
C TRP A 271 -4.97 14.42 3.24
N ALA A 272 -6.29 14.26 3.45
CA ALA A 272 -7.21 15.39 3.49
C ALA A 272 -6.92 16.35 4.65
N LEU A 273 -6.61 15.83 5.85
CA LEU A 273 -6.22 16.64 7.01
C LEU A 273 -4.94 17.44 6.72
N LYS A 274 -3.92 16.81 6.14
CA LYS A 274 -2.65 17.48 5.81
C LYS A 274 -2.80 18.61 4.79
N VAL A 275 -3.54 18.39 3.72
CA VAL A 275 -3.77 19.47 2.72
C VAL A 275 -4.67 20.59 3.27
N ASN A 276 -5.41 20.34 4.35
CA ASN A 276 -6.21 21.33 5.08
C ASN A 276 -5.42 22.07 6.16
N GLY A 277 -4.13 21.75 6.34
CA GLY A 277 -3.23 22.44 7.27
C GLY A 277 -3.05 21.75 8.63
N GLN A 278 -3.60 20.55 8.85
CA GLN A 278 -3.32 19.73 10.03
C GLN A 278 -1.96 19.05 9.84
N THR A 279 -0.88 19.71 10.22
CA THR A 279 0.49 19.23 10.06
C THR A 279 0.99 18.42 11.26
N GLU A 280 0.42 18.66 12.43
CA GLU A 280 0.72 17.91 13.65
C GLU A 280 -0.03 16.59 13.69
N GLY A 281 0.62 15.55 14.20
CA GLY A 281 0.04 14.22 14.36
C GLY A 281 -1.01 14.15 15.49
N PRO A 282 -1.59 12.96 15.70
CA PRO A 282 -2.56 12.75 16.78
C PRO A 282 -1.91 12.90 18.16
N ILE A 283 -2.72 13.33 19.14
CA ILE A 283 -2.31 13.45 20.56
C ILE A 283 -2.88 12.34 21.43
N SER A 284 -4.00 11.76 21.05
CA SER A 284 -4.56 10.58 21.71
C SER A 284 -5.47 9.79 20.77
N ILE A 285 -5.66 8.53 21.14
CA ILE A 285 -6.62 7.63 20.51
C ILE A 285 -7.30 6.77 21.55
N GLY A 286 -8.61 6.67 21.51
CA GLY A 286 -9.38 5.84 22.40
C GLY A 286 -10.76 5.56 21.87
N GLY A 287 -11.41 4.55 22.46
CA GLY A 287 -12.72 4.16 22.02
C GLY A 287 -13.14 2.82 22.59
N ARG A 288 -14.05 2.16 21.91
CA ARG A 288 -14.53 0.83 22.27
C ARG A 288 -14.29 -0.15 21.13
N ALA A 289 -14.02 -1.40 21.49
CA ALA A 289 -13.95 -2.52 20.56
C ALA A 289 -14.60 -3.75 21.16
N GLU A 290 -15.16 -4.60 20.31
CA GLU A 290 -15.58 -5.95 20.67
C GLU A 290 -14.67 -6.96 19.97
N HIS A 291 -14.14 -7.90 20.72
CA HIS A 291 -13.38 -9.02 20.20
C HIS A 291 -14.21 -10.31 20.22
N PRO A 292 -13.91 -11.30 19.38
CA PRO A 292 -14.61 -12.59 19.42
C PRO A 292 -14.11 -13.51 20.54
N VAL A 293 -13.02 -13.13 21.22
CA VAL A 293 -12.33 -13.85 22.29
C VAL A 293 -12.01 -12.91 23.45
N GLU A 294 -11.73 -13.47 24.64
CA GLU A 294 -11.26 -12.73 25.80
C GLU A 294 -9.80 -12.31 25.66
N TYR A 295 -9.44 -11.22 26.32
CA TYR A 295 -8.09 -10.65 26.33
C TYR A 295 -7.56 -10.51 27.74
N GLU A 296 -6.33 -10.97 27.96
CA GLU A 296 -5.56 -10.72 29.18
C GLU A 296 -4.22 -10.08 28.81
N ASN A 297 -3.89 -8.96 29.46
CA ASN A 297 -2.66 -8.20 29.22
C ASN A 297 -2.42 -7.88 27.73
N GLY A 298 -3.49 -7.63 26.95
CA GLY A 298 -3.43 -7.33 25.53
C GLY A 298 -3.27 -8.53 24.60
N TYR A 299 -3.27 -9.74 25.12
CA TYR A 299 -3.20 -10.99 24.35
C TYR A 299 -4.52 -11.75 24.37
N ALA A 300 -4.86 -12.39 23.27
CA ALA A 300 -6.01 -13.28 23.18
C ALA A 300 -5.82 -14.52 24.07
N VAL A 301 -6.81 -14.87 24.88
CA VAL A 301 -6.80 -16.07 25.72
C VAL A 301 -6.99 -17.34 24.88
N GLN A 302 -7.87 -17.25 23.84
CA GLN A 302 -8.09 -18.34 22.90
C GLN A 302 -7.27 -18.11 21.61
N ASN A 303 -6.56 -19.14 21.16
CA ASN A 303 -5.71 -19.12 19.95
C ASN A 303 -6.21 -20.07 18.86
N ASP A 304 -7.46 -20.50 18.94
CA ASP A 304 -8.06 -21.48 18.05
C ASP A 304 -9.12 -20.90 17.10
N ARG A 305 -9.32 -19.61 17.13
CA ARG A 305 -10.32 -18.86 16.34
C ARG A 305 -9.85 -17.45 16.04
N TYR A 306 -10.54 -16.77 15.11
CA TYR A 306 -10.23 -15.36 14.82
C TYR A 306 -10.24 -14.53 16.09
N ASN A 307 -9.26 -13.65 16.22
CA ASN A 307 -9.06 -12.89 17.45
C ASN A 307 -9.04 -11.36 17.24
N THR A 308 -9.03 -10.86 16.01
CA THR A 308 -9.06 -9.40 15.78
C THR A 308 -10.41 -8.77 16.12
N ALA A 309 -10.42 -7.46 16.38
CA ALA A 309 -11.64 -6.71 16.70
C ALA A 309 -12.70 -6.86 15.61
N THR A 310 -13.94 -7.17 16.04
CA THR A 310 -15.09 -7.39 15.15
C THR A 310 -15.97 -6.16 15.01
N LYS A 311 -16.08 -5.37 16.08
CA LYS A 311 -16.75 -4.06 16.09
C LYS A 311 -15.87 -3.05 16.80
N PHE A 312 -15.97 -1.79 16.40
CA PHE A 312 -15.17 -0.73 17.01
C PHE A 312 -15.68 0.67 16.67
N ASN A 313 -15.38 1.59 17.57
CA ASN A 313 -15.55 3.02 17.35
C ASN A 313 -14.45 3.75 18.11
N PHE A 314 -13.44 4.26 17.40
CA PHE A 314 -12.31 4.98 17.95
C PHE A 314 -12.37 6.45 17.57
N VAL A 315 -12.02 7.32 18.52
CA VAL A 315 -11.79 8.74 18.29
C VAL A 315 -10.31 9.02 18.42
N VAL A 316 -9.74 9.56 17.37
CA VAL A 316 -8.37 10.06 17.28
C VAL A 316 -8.44 11.57 17.44
N LYS A 317 -7.78 12.12 18.45
CA LYS A 317 -7.77 13.55 18.73
C LYS A 317 -6.49 14.18 18.20
N TYR A 318 -6.62 15.34 17.59
CA TYR A 318 -5.52 16.16 17.08
C TYR A 318 -5.51 17.52 17.79
N PRO A 319 -4.39 18.27 17.73
CA PRO A 319 -4.37 19.67 18.12
C PRO A 319 -5.45 20.48 17.39
N GLY A 320 -5.95 21.54 18.05
CA GLY A 320 -6.99 22.40 17.48
C GLY A 320 -8.41 21.81 17.48
N ALA A 321 -8.67 20.81 18.32
CA ALA A 321 -9.97 20.15 18.47
C ALA A 321 -10.48 19.46 17.17
N VAL A 322 -9.57 19.02 16.33
CA VAL A 322 -9.88 18.19 15.16
C VAL A 322 -9.97 16.73 15.59
N GLU A 323 -10.94 16.00 15.05
CA GLU A 323 -11.15 14.59 15.33
C GLU A 323 -11.16 13.74 14.07
N MET A 324 -10.56 12.54 14.16
CA MET A 324 -10.83 11.47 13.22
C MET A 324 -11.56 10.32 13.93
N VAL A 325 -12.62 9.80 13.32
CA VAL A 325 -13.36 8.66 13.87
C VAL A 325 -13.16 7.45 12.96
N ILE A 326 -12.71 6.34 13.53
CA ILE A 326 -12.60 5.05 12.84
C ILE A 326 -13.68 4.13 13.38
N ARG A 327 -14.61 3.69 12.51
CA ARG A 327 -15.81 2.99 12.93
C ARG A 327 -16.25 1.86 11.98
N ASP A 328 -17.03 0.93 12.49
CA ASP A 328 -17.50 -0.25 11.75
C ASP A 328 -18.95 -0.18 11.27
N ASP A 329 -19.77 0.69 11.81
CA ASP A 329 -21.23 0.60 11.89
C ASP A 329 -22.01 1.50 10.91
N THR A 330 -21.36 2.02 9.86
CA THR A 330 -22.00 2.83 8.82
C THR A 330 -21.53 2.41 7.42
N ASP A 331 -22.10 3.02 6.38
CA ASP A 331 -21.69 2.82 4.99
C ASP A 331 -20.18 3.00 4.83
N ASN A 332 -19.53 1.98 4.24
CA ASN A 332 -18.09 2.04 3.99
C ASN A 332 -17.72 3.26 3.15
N GLY A 333 -16.87 4.13 3.70
CA GLY A 333 -16.44 5.38 3.07
C GLY A 333 -15.84 6.36 4.06
N ILE A 334 -15.55 7.55 3.57
CA ILE A 334 -14.94 8.64 4.32
C ILE A 334 -15.88 9.84 4.26
N LEU A 335 -16.26 10.38 5.43
CA LEU A 335 -17.00 11.62 5.54
C LEU A 335 -16.07 12.71 6.10
N ILE A 336 -15.80 13.74 5.32
CA ILE A 336 -14.97 14.89 5.67
C ILE A 336 -15.91 16.05 6.00
N GLU A 337 -15.85 16.57 7.22
CA GLU A 337 -16.75 17.61 7.73
C GLU A 337 -15.95 18.85 8.16
N GLY A 338 -16.19 19.95 7.51
CA GLY A 338 -15.60 21.25 7.83
C GLY A 338 -16.65 22.30 8.17
N ASP A 339 -16.22 23.54 8.45
CA ASP A 339 -17.09 24.65 8.83
C ASP A 339 -17.89 25.25 7.68
N LYS A 340 -17.55 24.92 6.42
CA LYS A 340 -18.28 25.40 5.22
C LYS A 340 -19.04 24.31 4.49
N GLY A 341 -18.80 23.02 4.82
CA GLY A 341 -19.48 21.93 4.14
C GLY A 341 -18.91 20.56 4.49
N ARG A 342 -19.48 19.56 3.85
CA ARG A 342 -19.05 18.17 4.04
C ARG A 342 -19.02 17.41 2.72
N ILE A 343 -18.06 16.49 2.59
CA ILE A 343 -17.87 15.61 1.43
C ILE A 343 -17.86 14.17 1.92
N PHE A 344 -18.67 13.32 1.28
CA PHE A 344 -18.58 11.86 1.42
C PHE A 344 -17.90 11.28 0.18
N VAL A 345 -16.92 10.37 0.39
CA VAL A 345 -16.25 9.65 -0.69
C VAL A 345 -16.06 8.18 -0.36
N ASN A 346 -16.29 7.31 -1.33
CA ASN A 346 -15.93 5.90 -1.29
C ASN A 346 -15.52 5.41 -2.69
N ARG A 347 -15.31 4.10 -2.86
CA ARG A 347 -14.90 3.51 -4.16
C ARG A 347 -15.96 3.59 -5.27
N ARG A 348 -17.16 4.07 -4.98
CA ARG A 348 -18.29 4.12 -5.93
C ARG A 348 -18.83 5.52 -6.16
N ARG A 349 -18.78 6.40 -5.14
CA ARG A 349 -19.39 7.73 -5.22
C ARG A 349 -18.59 8.80 -4.49
N LEU A 350 -18.74 10.02 -4.96
CA LEU A 350 -18.33 11.28 -4.34
C LEU A 350 -19.58 12.12 -4.24
N ALA A 351 -19.94 12.63 -3.06
CA ALA A 351 -21.22 13.31 -2.81
C ALA A 351 -21.09 14.39 -1.72
N GLY A 352 -22.06 15.29 -1.69
CA GLY A 352 -22.16 16.41 -0.73
C GLY A 352 -22.36 17.74 -1.45
N LYS A 353 -22.82 18.74 -0.72
CA LYS A 353 -23.10 20.07 -1.30
C LYS A 353 -21.91 20.65 -2.07
N PRO A 354 -20.65 20.60 -1.56
CA PRO A 354 -19.50 21.06 -2.32
C PRO A 354 -19.28 20.34 -3.64
N VAL A 355 -19.75 19.09 -3.78
CA VAL A 355 -19.63 18.32 -5.04
C VAL A 355 -20.71 18.75 -6.03
N GLU A 356 -21.93 19.02 -5.56
CA GLU A 356 -23.02 19.56 -6.38
C GLU A 356 -22.68 20.94 -6.94
N ASP A 357 -22.07 21.79 -6.12
CA ASP A 357 -21.65 23.15 -6.50
C ASP A 357 -20.55 23.19 -7.60
N LEU A 358 -19.94 22.06 -7.93
CA LEU A 358 -18.99 21.98 -9.04
C LEU A 358 -19.63 22.22 -10.41
N ALA A 359 -20.95 22.13 -10.53
CA ALA A 359 -21.67 22.46 -11.74
C ALA A 359 -21.56 23.97 -12.09
N ASP A 360 -21.69 24.81 -11.06
CA ASP A 360 -21.66 26.28 -11.21
C ASP A 360 -20.26 26.87 -10.93
N ASN A 361 -19.49 26.19 -10.08
CA ASN A 361 -18.15 26.61 -9.68
C ASN A 361 -17.17 25.42 -9.81
N PRO A 362 -16.69 25.10 -11.03
CA PRO A 362 -15.84 23.95 -11.26
C PRO A 362 -14.50 24.06 -10.55
N LEU A 363 -13.92 22.91 -10.24
CA LEU A 363 -12.58 22.80 -9.68
C LEU A 363 -11.56 23.22 -10.75
N ASP A 364 -10.51 23.95 -10.36
CA ASP A 364 -9.40 24.26 -11.25
C ASP A 364 -8.84 22.98 -11.89
N LYS A 365 -8.54 23.03 -13.20
CA LYS A 365 -8.06 21.86 -13.95
C LYS A 365 -6.78 21.26 -13.39
N SER A 366 -5.94 22.07 -12.74
CA SER A 366 -4.68 21.63 -12.12
C SER A 366 -4.83 21.16 -10.65
N ALA A 367 -6.01 21.33 -10.04
CA ALA A 367 -6.18 21.09 -8.61
C ALA A 367 -5.84 19.63 -8.19
N ILE A 368 -6.28 18.65 -8.98
CA ILE A 368 -5.95 17.23 -8.71
C ILE A 368 -4.45 17.00 -8.90
N GLN A 369 -3.84 17.58 -9.94
CA GLN A 369 -2.41 17.43 -10.18
C GLN A 369 -1.56 18.06 -9.06
N LYS A 370 -2.01 19.18 -8.47
CA LYS A 370 -1.32 19.80 -7.33
C LYS A 370 -1.29 18.85 -6.12
N VAL A 371 -2.41 18.27 -5.73
CA VAL A 371 -2.43 17.30 -4.62
C VAL A 371 -1.73 15.99 -4.98
N TYR A 372 -1.65 15.65 -6.27
CA TYR A 372 -0.89 14.52 -6.80
C TYR A 372 0.60 14.85 -7.00
N LYS A 373 1.11 15.88 -6.32
CA LYS A 373 2.52 16.33 -6.33
C LYS A 373 3.09 16.64 -7.73
N GLY A 374 2.24 17.02 -8.69
CA GLY A 374 2.67 17.28 -10.09
C GLY A 374 3.01 16.02 -10.91
N LEU A 375 2.85 14.84 -10.34
CA LEU A 375 3.19 13.57 -10.99
C LEU A 375 2.27 13.28 -12.19
N PRO A 376 2.73 12.51 -13.19
CA PRO A 376 1.92 12.16 -14.36
C PRO A 376 0.63 11.43 -14.01
N MET A 377 -0.45 11.77 -14.75
CA MET A 377 -1.80 11.24 -14.55
C MET A 377 -2.31 10.66 -15.87
N GLU A 378 -2.02 9.37 -16.14
CA GLU A 378 -2.36 8.73 -17.42
C GLU A 378 -3.61 7.84 -17.30
N HIS A 379 -3.83 7.25 -16.15
CA HIS A 379 -4.86 6.24 -15.89
C HIS A 379 -5.66 6.57 -14.64
N ASN A 380 -6.47 5.62 -14.17
CA ASN A 380 -7.23 5.71 -12.93
C ASN A 380 -7.02 4.44 -12.09
N ALA A 381 -6.91 4.62 -10.77
CA ALA A 381 -6.75 3.55 -9.78
C ALA A 381 -5.46 2.70 -9.94
N ARG A 382 -5.57 1.37 -9.93
CA ARG A 382 -4.44 0.44 -9.77
C ARG A 382 -3.37 0.58 -10.86
N LYS A 383 -3.77 0.72 -12.12
CA LYS A 383 -2.84 0.89 -13.24
C LYS A 383 -2.06 2.20 -13.11
N GLN A 384 -2.72 3.29 -12.70
CA GLN A 384 -2.07 4.57 -12.42
C GLN A 384 -1.07 4.48 -11.28
N HIS A 385 -1.39 3.70 -10.25
CA HIS A 385 -0.51 3.54 -9.10
C HIS A 385 0.81 2.86 -9.51
N TRP A 386 0.75 1.87 -10.41
CA TRP A 386 1.93 1.28 -11.03
C TRP A 386 2.68 2.24 -11.94
N ALA A 387 1.98 2.98 -12.80
CA ALA A 387 2.60 4.00 -13.67
C ALA A 387 3.33 5.07 -12.85
N ASN A 388 2.74 5.49 -11.72
CA ASN A 388 3.38 6.42 -10.77
C ASN A 388 4.67 5.83 -10.19
N PHE A 389 4.64 4.60 -9.66
CA PHE A 389 5.82 3.95 -9.11
C PHE A 389 6.96 3.85 -10.13
N LEU A 390 6.66 3.38 -11.34
CA LEU A 390 7.67 3.21 -12.39
C LEU A 390 8.20 4.54 -12.93
N HIS A 391 7.38 5.60 -12.93
CA HIS A 391 7.86 6.96 -13.18
C HIS A 391 8.83 7.40 -12.08
N CYS A 392 8.45 7.25 -10.82
CA CYS A 392 9.30 7.65 -9.69
C CYS A 392 10.60 6.83 -9.61
N HIS A 393 10.56 5.54 -9.95
CA HIS A 393 11.75 4.71 -10.10
C HIS A 393 12.71 5.27 -11.18
N ARG A 394 12.20 5.67 -12.36
CA ARG A 394 13.06 6.22 -13.42
C ARG A 394 13.65 7.57 -13.08
N GLU A 395 12.83 8.46 -12.51
CA GLU A 395 13.23 9.83 -12.17
C GLU A 395 13.92 9.93 -10.79
N GLN A 396 13.97 8.84 -10.01
CA GLN A 396 14.51 8.79 -8.65
C GLN A 396 13.89 9.85 -7.73
N ILE A 397 12.56 9.95 -7.76
CA ILE A 397 11.75 10.86 -6.95
C ILE A 397 10.72 10.12 -6.10
N GLU A 398 10.21 10.80 -5.08
CA GLU A 398 9.27 10.22 -4.13
C GLU A 398 7.91 9.91 -4.77
N PRO A 399 7.35 8.69 -4.60
CA PRO A 399 6.04 8.33 -5.12
C PRO A 399 4.88 8.97 -4.35
N ILE A 400 3.67 8.87 -4.91
CA ILE A 400 2.47 9.43 -4.27
C ILE A 400 2.11 8.74 -2.95
N SER A 401 2.44 7.48 -2.81
CA SER A 401 2.23 6.66 -1.60
C SER A 401 3.58 6.27 -1.00
N ASP A 402 4.29 7.25 -0.50
CA ASP A 402 5.60 7.10 0.11
C ASP A 402 5.51 6.45 1.52
N VAL A 403 6.66 5.94 1.99
CA VAL A 403 6.78 5.27 3.30
C VAL A 403 6.40 6.19 4.45
N HIS A 404 6.85 7.46 4.42
CA HIS A 404 6.66 8.38 5.54
C HIS A 404 5.19 8.70 5.75
N SER A 405 4.50 9.14 4.69
CA SER A 405 3.06 9.46 4.77
C SER A 405 2.21 8.23 5.09
N HIS A 406 2.64 7.03 4.62
CA HIS A 406 1.95 5.80 4.96
C HIS A 406 2.13 5.43 6.44
N MET A 407 3.35 5.52 6.98
CA MET A 407 3.60 5.18 8.39
C MET A 407 2.90 6.13 9.36
N GLU A 408 2.85 7.44 9.07
CA GLU A 408 2.08 8.38 9.89
C GLU A 408 0.61 7.95 10.05
N MET A 409 0.00 7.51 8.96
CA MET A 409 -1.36 7.00 8.96
C MET A 409 -1.47 5.61 9.60
N LEU A 410 -0.53 4.71 9.28
CA LEU A 410 -0.58 3.33 9.78
C LEU A 410 -0.37 3.26 11.29
N ASN A 411 0.43 4.17 11.86
CA ASN A 411 0.59 4.32 13.31
C ASN A 411 -0.76 4.58 14.00
N ILE A 412 -1.67 5.35 13.38
CA ILE A 412 -3.03 5.56 13.88
C ILE A 412 -3.79 4.22 13.94
N CYS A 413 -3.69 3.41 12.90
CA CYS A 413 -4.33 2.10 12.84
C CYS A 413 -3.76 1.12 13.88
N HIS A 414 -2.45 1.13 14.08
CA HIS A 414 -1.78 0.31 15.10
C HIS A 414 -2.17 0.75 16.52
N LEU A 415 -2.17 2.06 16.81
CA LEU A 415 -2.62 2.60 18.10
C LEU A 415 -4.08 2.27 18.38
N ALA A 416 -4.97 2.30 17.36
CA ALA A 416 -6.34 1.83 17.50
C ALA A 416 -6.40 0.34 17.89
N GLY A 417 -5.57 -0.49 17.25
CA GLY A 417 -5.44 -1.92 17.57
C GLY A 417 -4.92 -2.18 18.98
N ILE A 418 -3.95 -1.40 19.46
CA ILE A 418 -3.42 -1.47 20.83
C ILE A 418 -4.49 -1.00 21.82
N SER A 419 -5.14 0.16 21.57
CA SER A 419 -6.25 0.65 22.40
C SER A 419 -7.40 -0.36 22.49
N ALA A 420 -7.72 -1.06 21.38
CA ALA A 420 -8.72 -2.11 21.34
C ALA A 420 -8.41 -3.27 22.28
N ARG A 421 -7.15 -3.72 22.31
CA ARG A 421 -6.70 -4.85 23.15
C ARG A 421 -6.69 -4.54 24.64
N PHE A 422 -6.43 -3.27 25.00
CA PHE A 422 -6.37 -2.83 26.40
C PHE A 422 -7.66 -2.17 26.90
N GLY A 423 -8.58 -1.84 26.00
CA GLY A 423 -9.86 -1.19 26.36
C GLY A 423 -9.70 0.21 26.97
N ARG A 424 -8.62 0.93 26.65
CA ARG A 424 -8.33 2.27 27.23
C ARG A 424 -7.80 3.26 26.19
N GLU A 425 -7.98 4.56 26.47
CA GLU A 425 -7.39 5.65 25.67
C GLU A 425 -5.87 5.67 25.84
N LEU A 426 -5.16 5.86 24.74
CA LEU A 426 -3.71 5.99 24.67
C LEU A 426 -3.38 7.45 24.39
N LYS A 427 -2.48 8.06 25.17
CA LYS A 427 -1.86 9.34 24.86
C LYS A 427 -0.62 9.09 24.00
N TRP A 428 -0.49 9.84 22.92
CA TRP A 428 0.56 9.62 21.94
C TRP A 428 1.52 10.81 21.84
N ASP A 429 2.79 10.54 21.99
CA ASP A 429 3.88 11.47 21.64
C ASP A 429 4.31 11.19 20.18
N ASN A 430 3.84 12.04 19.27
CA ASN A 430 4.10 11.86 17.85
C ASN A 430 5.57 12.13 17.48
N ALA A 431 6.30 12.93 18.26
CA ALA A 431 7.70 13.25 18.00
C ALA A 431 8.63 12.09 18.36
N ASN A 432 8.38 11.43 19.47
CA ASN A 432 9.15 10.28 19.94
C ASN A 432 8.54 8.94 19.51
N GLU A 433 7.35 8.95 18.93
CA GLU A 433 6.57 7.77 18.55
C GLU A 433 6.45 6.77 19.71
N GLN A 434 5.91 7.27 20.85
CA GLN A 434 5.72 6.53 22.09
C GLN A 434 4.35 6.81 22.71
N ILE A 435 3.82 5.83 23.42
CA ILE A 435 2.61 5.97 24.23
C ILE A 435 3.01 6.56 25.59
N VAL A 436 2.47 7.72 25.93
CA VAL A 436 2.86 8.45 27.12
C VAL A 436 2.29 7.81 28.40
N GLY A 437 3.19 7.41 29.31
CA GLY A 437 2.82 6.93 30.65
C GLY A 437 2.15 5.55 30.67
N ASP A 438 2.38 4.71 29.64
CA ASP A 438 1.78 3.37 29.56
C ASP A 438 2.80 2.35 29.01
N ASP A 439 3.63 1.80 29.88
CA ASP A 439 4.69 0.85 29.52
C ASP A 439 4.12 -0.46 28.97
N GLN A 440 2.96 -0.90 29.48
CA GLN A 440 2.30 -2.11 28.99
C GLN A 440 1.86 -1.95 27.53
N ALA A 441 1.30 -0.81 27.16
CA ALA A 441 0.91 -0.52 25.78
C ALA A 441 2.13 -0.26 24.90
N ASN A 442 3.20 0.38 25.42
CA ASN A 442 4.46 0.58 24.70
C ASN A 442 5.14 -0.73 24.30
N ALA A 443 4.99 -1.80 25.08
CA ALA A 443 5.50 -3.12 24.72
C ALA A 443 4.88 -3.66 23.42
N PHE A 444 3.73 -3.14 22.96
CA PHE A 444 3.07 -3.51 21.73
C PHE A 444 3.47 -2.67 20.50
N LEU A 445 4.37 -1.68 20.69
CA LEU A 445 4.97 -0.95 19.56
C LEU A 445 5.95 -1.80 18.76
N ALA A 446 6.45 -2.89 19.36
CA ALA A 446 7.30 -3.90 18.78
C ALA A 446 6.71 -5.30 18.99
N ARG A 447 7.33 -6.29 18.40
CA ARG A 447 7.10 -7.72 18.70
C ARG A 447 8.40 -8.49 18.59
N PRO A 448 8.57 -9.59 19.35
CA PRO A 448 9.69 -10.49 19.13
C PRO A 448 9.54 -11.17 17.77
N TYR A 449 10.64 -11.33 17.07
CA TYR A 449 10.73 -12.21 15.89
C TYR A 449 11.05 -13.63 16.34
N ARG A 450 10.55 -14.60 15.59
CA ARG A 450 10.96 -15.99 15.76
C ARG A 450 12.43 -16.14 15.37
N GLU A 451 13.15 -16.99 16.12
CA GLU A 451 14.56 -17.31 15.86
C GLU A 451 14.82 -17.69 14.38
N GLY A 452 15.82 -17.06 13.76
CA GLY A 452 16.19 -17.20 12.35
C GLY A 452 15.39 -16.31 11.39
N TYR A 453 14.44 -15.52 11.90
CA TYR A 453 13.65 -14.58 11.08
C TYR A 453 13.83 -13.12 11.51
N GLU A 454 14.82 -12.84 12.32
CA GLU A 454 15.20 -11.49 12.74
C GLU A 454 15.59 -10.65 11.51
N ILE A 455 15.43 -9.34 11.62
CA ILE A 455 15.88 -8.40 10.58
C ILE A 455 17.34 -8.05 10.87
N GLU A 456 18.25 -8.62 10.09
CA GLU A 456 19.68 -8.30 10.17
C GLU A 456 19.94 -6.96 9.49
N MET A 457 20.35 -5.97 10.27
CA MET A 457 20.95 -4.74 9.77
C MET A 457 22.40 -5.03 9.41
N ARG A 458 22.67 -5.50 8.19
CA ARG A 458 24.05 -5.57 7.69
C ARG A 458 24.61 -4.16 7.73
N GLN A 459 25.68 -3.95 8.49
CA GLN A 459 26.45 -2.71 8.40
C GLN A 459 26.86 -2.57 6.93
N THR A 460 26.39 -1.52 6.27
CA THR A 460 26.90 -1.16 4.95
C THR A 460 28.40 -1.01 5.11
N ALA A 461 29.17 -1.92 4.51
CA ALA A 461 30.64 -1.78 4.44
C ALA A 461 30.88 -0.41 3.78
N ASN A 462 31.45 0.51 4.53
CA ASN A 462 31.88 1.80 4.02
C ASN A 462 32.77 1.57 2.80
N SER A 463 32.23 1.86 1.62
CA SER A 463 32.99 1.98 0.38
C SER A 463 33.45 3.42 0.21
#